data_de3bdedcf6144f29c9435b4c941b83fe
#
_entry.id   de3bdedcf6144f29c9435b4c941b83fe
#
_cell.length_a   1.000
_cell.length_b   1.000
_cell.length_c   1.000
_cell.angle_alpha   90.00
_cell.angle_beta   90.00
_cell.angle_gamma   90.00
#
_symmetry.space_group_name_H-M   'P 1'
#
loop_
_entity.id
_entity.type
_entity.pdbx_description
1 polymer ?
#
loop_
_entity_poly.entity_id
_entity_poly.type
_entity_poly.pdbx_seq_one_letter_code
_entity_poly.pdbx_strand_id
1 'polypeptide(L)'
;MKKLLLGALLLLSTTNTFSQNNTIEGKWKMPNFNNTLYIFENGERFTYYCIAGNCDSLYNTFEAGDGNHIPGIEEYTVSDDTITMDYNFGNILVSRMVFSCGGNIVTFVDQNNLNYVRLGTNLDDCNSASLTEQTQNSSLMDNKYYDLLGREIKDITTYPMDFFYIKNGRKYIKE
;
A
#
# COMPACT_ATOMS: atom_id res chain seq x y z
N MET A 1 7.83 -0.23 62.72
CA MET A 1 7.75 -1.13 61.53
C MET A 1 7.12 -0.31 60.41
N LYS A 2 7.95 0.21 59.49
CA LYS A 2 7.48 1.02 58.33
C LYS A 2 7.29 0.07 57.16
N LYS A 3 6.07 -0.08 56.68
CA LYS A 3 5.74 -0.85 55.46
C LYS A 3 6.07 0.04 54.26
N LEU A 4 7.10 -0.33 53.49
CA LEU A 4 7.38 0.21 52.15
C LEU A 4 6.36 -0.36 51.17
N LEU A 5 5.49 0.47 50.65
CA LEU A 5 4.65 0.18 49.49
C LEU A 5 5.48 0.44 48.23
N LEU A 6 5.92 -0.61 47.59
CA LEU A 6 6.60 -0.57 46.31
C LEU A 6 5.50 -0.50 45.23
N GLY A 7 5.26 0.74 44.72
CA GLY A 7 4.34 0.97 43.59
C GLY A 7 5.02 0.56 42.29
N ALA A 8 4.59 -0.58 41.73
CA ALA A 8 4.96 -0.97 40.39
C ALA A 8 4.25 -0.06 39.35
N LEU A 9 4.97 0.90 38.79
CA LEU A 9 4.51 1.72 37.68
C LEU A 9 4.56 0.87 36.40
N LEU A 10 3.42 0.26 36.03
CA LEU A 10 3.28 -0.38 34.71
C LEU A 10 3.28 0.72 33.65
N LEU A 11 4.39 0.91 32.98
CA LEU A 11 4.46 1.66 31.74
C LEU A 11 3.74 0.86 30.65
N LEU A 12 2.46 1.17 30.44
CA LEU A 12 1.74 0.77 29.22
C LEU A 12 2.38 1.52 28.05
N SER A 13 3.34 0.89 27.39
CA SER A 13 3.75 1.31 26.06
C SER A 13 2.60 1.02 25.10
N THR A 14 1.80 2.03 24.79
CA THR A 14 0.86 2.01 23.69
C THR A 14 1.69 1.96 22.41
N THR A 15 1.98 0.76 21.91
CA THR A 15 2.45 0.61 20.54
C THR A 15 1.28 1.03 19.65
N ASN A 16 1.40 2.21 19.02
CA ASN A 16 0.55 2.56 17.90
C ASN A 16 0.87 1.55 16.78
N THR A 17 0.18 0.42 16.79
CA THR A 17 0.11 -0.42 15.61
C THR A 17 -0.67 0.41 14.59
N PHE A 18 0.02 0.94 13.60
CA PHE A 18 -0.61 1.41 12.38
C PHE A 18 -1.30 0.18 11.77
N SER A 19 -2.56 0.00 12.11
CA SER A 19 -3.41 -0.96 11.41
C SER A 19 -3.45 -0.49 9.96
N GLN A 20 -2.82 -1.24 9.07
CA GLN A 20 -3.00 -1.03 7.64
C GLN A 20 -4.49 -1.14 7.39
N ASN A 21 -5.08 -0.08 6.82
CA ASN A 21 -6.50 -0.02 6.57
C ASN A 21 -6.85 -0.81 5.31
N ASN A 22 -6.66 -2.14 5.38
CA ASN A 22 -6.89 -3.07 4.27
C ASN A 22 -8.39 -3.36 4.14
N THR A 23 -9.18 -2.30 3.95
CA THR A 23 -10.61 -2.42 3.67
C THR A 23 -10.96 -1.69 2.38
N ILE A 24 -11.92 -2.25 1.65
CA ILE A 24 -12.47 -1.57 0.47
C ILE A 24 -13.35 -0.38 0.83
N GLU A 25 -13.88 -0.31 2.07
CA GLU A 25 -14.71 0.80 2.55
C GLU A 25 -14.02 2.15 2.34
N GLY A 26 -14.77 3.14 1.88
CA GLY A 26 -14.32 4.51 1.66
C GLY A 26 -14.42 5.00 0.22
N LYS A 27 -13.73 6.11 -0.06
CA LYS A 27 -13.80 6.86 -1.33
C LYS A 27 -12.60 6.50 -2.22
N TRP A 28 -12.85 6.11 -3.46
CA TRP A 28 -11.84 5.59 -4.38
C TRP A 28 -11.97 6.18 -5.77
N LYS A 29 -10.83 6.36 -6.44
CA LYS A 29 -10.73 6.78 -7.85
C LYS A 29 -9.92 5.77 -8.66
N MET A 30 -10.21 5.65 -9.94
CA MET A 30 -9.29 5.03 -10.89
C MET A 30 -8.22 6.04 -11.32
N PRO A 31 -6.92 5.69 -11.35
CA PRO A 31 -5.84 6.63 -11.68
C PRO A 31 -6.01 7.34 -13.03
N ASN A 32 -6.62 6.67 -14.00
CA ASN A 32 -6.78 7.19 -15.37
C ASN A 32 -8.17 7.79 -15.63
N PHE A 33 -9.06 7.84 -14.64
CA PHE A 33 -10.44 8.33 -14.77
C PHE A 33 -10.76 9.32 -13.65
N ASN A 34 -10.21 10.53 -13.79
CA ASN A 34 -10.33 11.57 -12.76
C ASN A 34 -11.76 12.12 -12.58
N ASN A 35 -12.66 11.77 -13.47
CA ASN A 35 -14.06 12.22 -13.45
C ASN A 35 -15.02 11.24 -12.76
N THR A 36 -14.52 10.16 -12.17
CA THR A 36 -15.35 9.14 -11.52
C THR A 36 -14.86 8.88 -10.10
N LEU A 37 -15.77 8.93 -9.16
CA LEU A 37 -15.55 8.52 -7.76
C LEU A 37 -16.43 7.30 -7.47
N TYR A 38 -15.87 6.35 -6.75
CA TYR A 38 -16.58 5.22 -6.16
C TYR A 38 -16.56 5.36 -4.65
N ILE A 39 -17.72 5.25 -4.00
CA ILE A 39 -17.83 5.17 -2.55
C ILE A 39 -18.34 3.78 -2.22
N PHE A 40 -17.56 3.04 -1.43
CA PHE A 40 -17.94 1.74 -0.88
C PHE A 40 -18.31 1.93 0.58
N GLU A 41 -19.52 1.57 0.94
CA GLU A 41 -20.01 1.70 2.31
C GLU A 41 -21.10 0.67 2.59
N ASN A 42 -20.97 -0.06 3.70
CA ASN A 42 -21.98 -1.00 4.21
C ASN A 42 -22.45 -2.06 3.19
N GLY A 43 -21.58 -2.53 2.31
CA GLY A 43 -21.91 -3.53 1.31
C GLY A 43 -22.52 -2.97 0.02
N GLU A 44 -22.55 -1.66 -0.13
CA GLU A 44 -23.05 -0.95 -1.31
C GLU A 44 -21.96 -0.10 -1.94
N ARG A 45 -21.90 -0.08 -3.29
CA ARG A 45 -21.02 0.81 -4.05
C ARG A 45 -21.84 1.87 -4.76
N PHE A 46 -21.51 3.12 -4.49
CA PHE A 46 -22.09 4.30 -5.12
C PHE A 46 -21.11 4.88 -6.14
N THR A 47 -21.59 5.27 -7.30
CA THR A 47 -20.78 5.89 -8.35
C THR A 47 -21.18 7.33 -8.56
N TYR A 48 -20.21 8.24 -8.59
CA TYR A 48 -20.39 9.67 -8.76
C TYR A 48 -19.58 10.17 -9.95
N TYR A 49 -20.14 11.12 -10.68
CA TYR A 49 -19.43 11.78 -11.78
C TYR A 49 -19.21 13.26 -11.51
N CYS A 50 -18.03 13.73 -11.89
CA CYS A 50 -17.70 15.15 -11.97
C CYS A 50 -17.58 15.53 -13.45
N ILE A 51 -18.40 16.50 -13.90
CA ILE A 51 -18.45 16.91 -15.31
C ILE A 51 -17.52 18.08 -15.57
N ALA A 52 -17.25 18.93 -14.59
CA ALA A 52 -16.43 20.14 -14.74
C ALA A 52 -15.86 20.62 -13.40
N GLY A 53 -14.75 21.37 -13.46
CA GLY A 53 -14.12 21.99 -12.30
C GLY A 53 -13.09 21.11 -11.60
N ASN A 54 -12.82 21.42 -10.33
CA ASN A 54 -11.91 20.63 -9.49
C ASN A 54 -12.66 19.43 -8.90
N CYS A 55 -12.57 18.30 -9.57
CA CYS A 55 -13.28 17.09 -9.17
C CYS A 55 -12.87 16.60 -7.78
N ASP A 56 -11.61 16.69 -7.39
CA ASP A 56 -11.16 16.24 -6.07
C ASP A 56 -11.80 17.05 -4.94
N SER A 57 -11.97 18.37 -5.14
CA SER A 57 -12.69 19.19 -4.16
C SER A 57 -14.16 18.78 -4.03
N LEU A 58 -14.81 18.51 -5.16
CA LEU A 58 -16.21 18.07 -5.19
C LEU A 58 -16.38 16.68 -4.54
N TYR A 59 -15.49 15.75 -4.83
CA TYR A 59 -15.52 14.38 -4.29
C TYR A 59 -15.41 14.32 -2.77
N ASN A 60 -14.74 15.29 -2.16
CA ASN A 60 -14.69 15.40 -0.71
C ASN A 60 -16.07 15.68 -0.08
N THR A 61 -16.99 16.28 -0.83
CA THR A 61 -18.33 16.64 -0.33
C THR A 61 -19.37 15.53 -0.49
N PHE A 62 -19.14 14.53 -1.36
CA PHE A 62 -20.06 13.43 -1.59
C PHE A 62 -20.02 12.42 -0.44
N GLU A 63 -21.19 11.93 -0.05
CA GLU A 63 -21.37 10.87 0.95
C GLU A 63 -22.20 9.74 0.37
N ALA A 64 -22.01 8.51 0.83
CA ALA A 64 -22.76 7.35 0.37
C ALA A 64 -24.27 7.60 0.49
N GLY A 65 -25.00 7.39 -0.59
CA GLY A 65 -26.45 7.52 -0.60
C GLY A 65 -26.98 8.97 -0.49
N ASP A 66 -26.16 10.00 -0.69
CA ASP A 66 -26.56 11.42 -0.62
C ASP A 66 -27.49 11.89 -1.75
N GLY A 67 -27.83 11.00 -2.69
CA GLY A 67 -28.70 11.27 -3.84
C GLY A 67 -28.01 11.92 -5.03
N ASN A 68 -26.73 12.24 -4.95
CA ASN A 68 -25.93 12.79 -6.06
C ASN A 68 -25.23 11.69 -6.88
N HIS A 69 -25.32 10.43 -6.45
CA HIS A 69 -24.78 9.29 -7.19
C HIS A 69 -25.63 8.99 -8.45
N ILE A 70 -25.02 8.35 -9.44
CA ILE A 70 -25.77 7.84 -10.59
C ILE A 70 -26.74 6.75 -10.14
N PRO A 71 -27.90 6.61 -10.81
CA PRO A 71 -28.83 5.51 -10.55
C PRO A 71 -28.16 4.14 -10.78
N GLY A 72 -28.44 3.19 -9.89
CA GLY A 72 -27.86 1.84 -9.94
C GLY A 72 -26.77 1.67 -8.90
N ILE A 73 -27.20 1.42 -7.64
CA ILE A 73 -26.31 1.00 -6.56
C ILE A 73 -25.90 -0.44 -6.84
N GLU A 74 -24.60 -0.74 -6.71
CA GLU A 74 -24.10 -2.11 -6.82
C GLU A 74 -23.82 -2.67 -5.44
N GLU A 75 -24.42 -3.80 -5.15
CA GLU A 75 -24.16 -4.53 -3.90
C GLU A 75 -22.83 -5.26 -3.98
N TYR A 76 -22.09 -5.33 -2.86
CA TYR A 76 -20.90 -6.14 -2.77
C TYR A 76 -20.80 -6.89 -1.45
N THR A 77 -20.05 -7.98 -1.48
CA THR A 77 -19.64 -8.72 -0.28
C THR A 77 -18.14 -8.96 -0.33
N VAL A 78 -17.51 -9.03 0.83
CA VAL A 78 -16.09 -9.36 0.96
C VAL A 78 -15.95 -10.61 1.82
N SER A 79 -15.22 -11.58 1.31
CA SER A 79 -14.82 -12.78 2.05
C SER A 79 -13.31 -12.92 1.95
N ASP A 80 -12.62 -12.80 3.08
CA ASP A 80 -11.17 -12.74 3.17
C ASP A 80 -10.58 -11.61 2.27
N ASP A 81 -9.85 -11.97 1.23
CA ASP A 81 -9.27 -11.03 0.27
C ASP A 81 -10.09 -10.90 -1.02
N THR A 82 -11.26 -11.53 -1.11
CA THR A 82 -12.06 -11.60 -2.32
C THR A 82 -13.32 -10.77 -2.19
N ILE A 83 -13.53 -9.89 -3.18
CA ILE A 83 -14.76 -9.13 -3.34
C ILE A 83 -15.65 -9.79 -4.40
N THR A 84 -16.95 -9.85 -4.11
CA THR A 84 -17.99 -10.17 -5.08
C THR A 84 -18.89 -8.97 -5.23
N MET A 85 -19.03 -8.44 -6.43
CA MET A 85 -19.86 -7.26 -6.75
C MET A 85 -20.95 -7.64 -7.74
N ASP A 86 -22.19 -7.24 -7.45
CA ASP A 86 -23.31 -7.37 -8.39
C ASP A 86 -23.48 -6.07 -9.20
N TYR A 87 -23.12 -6.12 -10.49
CA TYR A 87 -23.33 -5.00 -11.42
C TYR A 87 -24.75 -4.97 -11.99
N ASN A 88 -25.67 -5.68 -11.35
CA ASN A 88 -27.05 -5.84 -11.79
C ASN A 88 -27.20 -6.67 -13.09
N PHE A 89 -28.41 -7.06 -13.38
CA PHE A 89 -28.76 -7.83 -14.58
C PHE A 89 -28.00 -9.15 -14.76
N GLY A 90 -27.55 -9.76 -13.64
CA GLY A 90 -26.80 -11.02 -13.65
C GLY A 90 -25.31 -10.88 -13.96
N ASN A 91 -24.78 -9.66 -13.98
CA ASN A 91 -23.36 -9.41 -14.16
C ASN A 91 -22.67 -9.40 -12.79
N ILE A 92 -22.03 -10.49 -12.43
CA ILE A 92 -21.31 -10.65 -11.18
C ILE A 92 -19.81 -10.54 -11.44
N LEU A 93 -19.15 -9.63 -10.75
CA LEU A 93 -17.69 -9.57 -10.68
C LEU A 93 -17.22 -10.30 -9.42
N VAL A 94 -16.25 -11.18 -9.60
CA VAL A 94 -15.51 -11.78 -8.47
C VAL A 94 -14.03 -11.49 -8.70
N SER A 95 -13.37 -10.92 -7.70
CA SER A 95 -11.94 -10.62 -7.81
C SER A 95 -11.27 -10.62 -6.46
N ARG A 96 -10.04 -11.12 -6.45
CA ARG A 96 -9.15 -10.96 -5.31
C ARG A 96 -8.63 -9.53 -5.24
N MET A 97 -8.61 -8.97 -4.05
CA MET A 97 -8.08 -7.64 -3.74
C MET A 97 -6.69 -7.74 -3.13
N VAL A 98 -5.75 -6.96 -3.65
CA VAL A 98 -4.42 -6.79 -3.06
C VAL A 98 -4.25 -5.33 -2.68
N PHE A 99 -4.07 -5.07 -1.39
CA PHE A 99 -3.85 -3.72 -0.89
C PHE A 99 -2.36 -3.40 -0.83
N SER A 100 -2.01 -2.17 -1.19
CA SER A 100 -0.65 -1.64 -1.14
C SER A 100 -0.66 -0.19 -0.65
N CYS A 101 0.52 0.42 -0.51
CA CYS A 101 0.64 1.81 -0.04
C CYS A 101 -0.12 2.05 1.29
N GLY A 102 0.06 1.16 2.29
CA GLY A 102 -0.62 1.29 3.58
C GLY A 102 -2.15 1.21 3.50
N GLY A 103 -2.71 0.50 2.47
CA GLY A 103 -4.14 0.37 2.25
C GLY A 103 -4.74 1.47 1.37
N ASN A 104 -3.92 2.34 0.80
CA ASN A 104 -4.38 3.45 -0.05
C ASN A 104 -4.50 3.10 -1.54
N ILE A 105 -3.99 1.94 -1.94
CA ILE A 105 -4.19 1.39 -3.29
C ILE A 105 -4.78 0.01 -3.13
N VAL A 106 -5.81 -0.31 -3.90
CA VAL A 106 -6.35 -1.65 -4.06
C VAL A 106 -6.25 -2.09 -5.51
N THR A 107 -5.75 -3.30 -5.74
CA THR A 107 -5.66 -3.94 -7.05
C THR A 107 -6.64 -5.10 -7.10
N PHE A 108 -7.53 -5.09 -8.09
CA PHE A 108 -8.41 -6.21 -8.42
C PHE A 108 -7.69 -7.11 -9.42
N VAL A 109 -7.08 -8.19 -8.91
CA VAL A 109 -6.13 -9.02 -9.67
C VAL A 109 -6.79 -9.71 -10.85
N ASP A 110 -8.00 -10.21 -10.67
CA ASP A 110 -8.74 -10.95 -11.70
C ASP A 110 -9.43 -10.03 -12.71
N GLN A 111 -9.26 -8.70 -12.57
CA GLN A 111 -9.76 -7.66 -13.46
C GLN A 111 -8.63 -6.93 -14.18
N ASN A 112 -7.75 -7.68 -14.85
CA ASN A 112 -6.57 -7.15 -15.54
C ASN A 112 -5.71 -6.21 -14.67
N ASN A 113 -5.61 -6.50 -13.36
CA ASN A 113 -4.94 -5.68 -12.36
C ASN A 113 -5.49 -4.24 -12.31
N LEU A 114 -6.82 -4.11 -12.34
CA LEU A 114 -7.49 -2.83 -12.19
C LEU A 114 -7.15 -2.22 -10.82
N ASN A 115 -6.63 -1.01 -10.82
CA ASN A 115 -6.25 -0.30 -9.61
C ASN A 115 -7.25 0.76 -9.23
N TYR A 116 -7.59 0.83 -7.94
CA TYR A 116 -8.25 1.98 -7.35
C TYR A 116 -7.32 2.64 -6.35
N VAL A 117 -7.35 3.96 -6.29
CA VAL A 117 -6.57 4.79 -5.38
C VAL A 117 -7.53 5.52 -4.45
N ARG A 118 -7.28 5.46 -3.16
CA ARG A 118 -8.10 6.14 -2.14
C ARG A 118 -8.06 7.66 -2.38
N LEU A 119 -9.22 8.31 -2.28
CA LEU A 119 -9.31 9.77 -2.46
C LEU A 119 -8.36 10.48 -1.49
N GLY A 120 -7.61 11.47 -1.99
CA GLY A 120 -6.63 12.22 -1.22
C GLY A 120 -5.24 11.58 -1.12
N THR A 121 -5.04 10.37 -1.67
CA THR A 121 -3.72 9.75 -1.70
C THR A 121 -2.81 10.45 -2.70
N ASN A 122 -1.62 10.83 -2.24
CA ASN A 122 -0.52 11.23 -3.11
C ASN A 122 0.26 9.97 -3.55
N LEU A 123 0.25 9.66 -4.84
CA LEU A 123 0.92 8.48 -5.37
C LEU A 123 2.45 8.53 -5.25
N ASP A 124 3.04 9.73 -5.18
CA ASP A 124 4.48 9.90 -4.99
C ASP A 124 4.91 9.37 -3.60
N ASP A 125 4.05 9.51 -2.59
CA ASP A 125 4.30 8.97 -1.25
C ASP A 125 4.28 7.44 -1.26
N CYS A 126 3.48 6.83 -2.13
CA CYS A 126 3.40 5.39 -2.30
C CYS A 126 4.65 4.79 -2.95
N ASN A 127 5.26 5.50 -3.87
CA ASN A 127 6.51 5.08 -4.51
C ASN A 127 7.70 5.18 -3.53
N SER A 128 7.62 6.06 -2.56
CA SER A 128 8.64 6.24 -1.52
C SER A 128 8.62 5.10 -0.47
N ALA A 129 7.51 4.39 -0.32
CA ALA A 129 7.38 3.24 0.57
C ALA A 129 7.96 1.93 -0.02
N SER A 130 8.39 1.91 -1.27
CA SER A 130 9.23 0.89 -1.84
C SER A 130 10.62 1.01 -1.21
N LEU A 131 10.87 0.21 -0.14
CA LEU A 131 12.17 0.05 0.51
C LEU A 131 13.07 1.26 0.27
N THR A 132 12.95 2.29 1.09
CA THR A 132 14.12 3.12 1.34
C THR A 132 15.11 2.14 1.97
N GLU A 133 15.87 1.39 1.13
CA GLU A 133 17.24 1.18 1.49
C GLU A 133 17.67 2.54 2.00
N GLN A 134 17.84 2.67 3.29
CA GLN A 134 18.58 3.81 3.82
C GLN A 134 19.86 3.82 3.00
N THR A 135 19.87 4.62 1.96
CA THR A 135 21.09 5.20 1.47
C THR A 135 21.54 6.04 2.66
N GLN A 136 22.10 5.37 3.67
CA GLN A 136 23.05 6.02 4.51
C GLN A 136 24.00 6.66 3.52
N ASN A 137 23.92 7.98 3.40
CA ASN A 137 24.98 8.81 2.89
C ASN A 137 26.19 8.60 3.82
N SER A 138 26.70 7.39 3.87
CA SER A 138 28.05 7.12 4.26
C SER A 138 28.87 7.33 2.99
N SER A 139 29.41 8.50 2.87
CA SER A 139 30.57 8.83 2.04
C SER A 139 31.82 8.04 2.45
N LEU A 140 31.65 6.87 2.96
CA LEU A 140 32.66 5.85 3.16
C LEU A 140 32.54 4.93 1.94
N MET A 141 33.23 5.28 0.85
CA MET A 141 33.65 4.31 -0.13
C MET A 141 34.56 3.32 0.60
N ASP A 142 33.94 2.36 1.28
CA ASP A 142 34.62 1.23 1.87
C ASP A 142 35.08 0.36 0.70
N ASN A 143 36.37 0.37 0.41
CA ASN A 143 36.96 -0.47 -0.66
C ASN A 143 36.95 -1.97 -0.31
N LYS A 144 36.05 -2.37 0.56
CA LYS A 144 35.87 -3.74 1.00
C LYS A 144 34.98 -4.54 0.04
N TYR A 145 35.25 -5.81 -0.01
CA TYR A 145 34.50 -6.79 -0.75
C TYR A 145 33.70 -7.66 0.20
N TYR A 146 32.48 -8.02 -0.16
CA TYR A 146 31.61 -8.88 0.64
C TYR A 146 31.05 -10.00 -0.22
N ASP A 147 30.85 -11.18 0.34
CA ASP A 147 30.10 -12.23 -0.33
C ASP A 147 28.57 -11.96 -0.32
N LEU A 148 27.79 -12.78 -1.00
CA LEU A 148 26.33 -12.62 -1.06
C LEU A 148 25.62 -12.84 0.29
N LEU A 149 26.33 -13.34 1.31
CA LEU A 149 25.85 -13.49 2.69
C LEU A 149 26.28 -12.34 3.59
N GLY A 150 26.95 -11.30 3.02
CA GLY A 150 27.40 -10.11 3.75
C GLY A 150 28.71 -10.32 4.54
N ARG A 151 29.45 -11.42 4.34
CA ARG A 151 30.74 -11.67 5.01
C ARG A 151 31.84 -10.95 4.25
N GLU A 152 32.73 -10.27 4.98
CA GLU A 152 33.87 -9.54 4.40
C GLU A 152 34.86 -10.52 3.73
N ILE A 153 35.21 -10.23 2.48
CA ILE A 153 36.23 -10.92 1.71
C ILE A 153 37.54 -10.16 1.85
N LYS A 154 38.49 -10.72 2.55
CA LYS A 154 39.79 -10.07 2.81
C LYS A 154 40.66 -10.00 1.53
N ASP A 155 40.59 -10.99 0.68
CA ASP A 155 41.31 -11.05 -0.57
C ASP A 155 40.46 -11.70 -1.68
N ILE A 156 39.96 -10.86 -2.58
CA ILE A 156 39.13 -11.28 -3.70
C ILE A 156 39.92 -12.12 -4.71
N THR A 157 41.26 -12.01 -4.74
CA THR A 157 42.07 -12.75 -5.72
C THR A 157 42.07 -14.26 -5.48
N THR A 158 41.83 -14.68 -4.25
CA THR A 158 41.80 -16.10 -3.85
C THR A 158 40.51 -16.84 -4.26
N TYR A 159 39.48 -16.09 -4.69
CA TYR A 159 38.22 -16.69 -5.12
C TYR A 159 38.26 -17.04 -6.62
N PRO A 160 37.49 -18.06 -7.06
CA PRO A 160 37.48 -18.48 -8.46
C PRO A 160 36.94 -17.39 -9.39
N MET A 161 37.21 -17.51 -10.68
CA MET A 161 36.51 -16.75 -11.72
C MET A 161 35.01 -17.04 -11.64
N ASP A 162 34.19 -16.10 -12.10
CA ASP A 162 32.72 -16.15 -12.01
C ASP A 162 32.16 -16.08 -10.57
N PHE A 163 33.00 -15.76 -9.56
CA PHE A 163 32.56 -15.55 -8.19
C PHE A 163 31.82 -14.22 -8.06
N PHE A 164 30.59 -14.26 -7.47
CA PHE A 164 29.82 -13.07 -7.21
C PHE A 164 30.21 -12.41 -5.89
N TYR A 165 30.41 -11.10 -5.92
CA TYR A 165 30.71 -10.30 -4.73
C TYR A 165 29.98 -8.96 -4.73
N ILE A 166 29.92 -8.32 -3.56
CA ILE A 166 29.35 -6.98 -3.36
C ILE A 166 30.52 -6.03 -3.04
N LYS A 167 30.55 -4.90 -3.72
CA LYS A 167 31.45 -3.78 -3.44
C LYS A 167 30.69 -2.48 -3.55
N ASN A 168 30.81 -1.61 -2.53
CA ASN A 168 30.10 -0.35 -2.47
C ASN A 168 28.57 -0.52 -2.71
N GLY A 169 27.97 -1.58 -2.12
CA GLY A 169 26.55 -1.88 -2.26
C GLY A 169 26.12 -2.41 -3.64
N ARG A 170 27.03 -2.65 -4.58
CA ARG A 170 26.73 -3.19 -5.91
C ARG A 170 27.27 -4.59 -6.08
N LYS A 171 26.53 -5.42 -6.81
CA LYS A 171 26.92 -6.79 -7.15
C LYS A 171 27.82 -6.80 -8.37
N TYR A 172 28.91 -7.56 -8.29
CA TYR A 172 29.87 -7.79 -9.38
C TYR A 172 30.14 -9.28 -9.55
N ILE A 173 30.70 -9.64 -10.70
CA ILE A 173 31.29 -10.94 -10.96
C ILE A 173 32.80 -10.77 -11.12
N LYS A 174 33.56 -11.70 -10.61
CA LYS A 174 35.03 -11.72 -10.79
C LYS A 174 35.33 -12.29 -12.17
N GLU A 175 35.95 -11.50 -13.02
CA GLU A 175 36.45 -11.87 -14.36
C GLU A 175 37.91 -12.27 -14.29
#